data_1d0afd55c96caa91a4b42128dc95cc33
#
_entry.id   1d0afd55c96caa91a4b42128dc95cc33
#
_cell.length_a   1.000
_cell.length_b   1.000
_cell.length_c   1.000
_cell.angle_alpha   90.00
_cell.angle_beta   90.00
_cell.angle_gamma   90.00
#
_symmetry.space_group_name_H-M   'P 1'
#
loop_
_entity.id
_entity.type
_entity.pdbx_description
1 polymer ?
#
loop_
_entity_poly.entity_id
_entity_poly.type
_entity_poly.pdbx_seq_one_letter_code
_entity_poly.pdbx_strand_id
1 'polypeptide(L)'
;MQWRERVHQKYPEFWNIRIVKKRLPFILKHLKDGEAVLEIGAFDRELGERIKGYRPHIRYKSMDIDPTYSHDYASLEEIEETFDMILLFEVIEHLDREKGRELVRKIYEILKPGGRVILTTPNIYTPAQYWKDVSHETPYHYEELGGLFLSEGFQSIELYRLFSEPFLRYFFRVWVCSPLFHFLGIDFTKSILLVARKG
;
A
#
# COMPACT_ATOMS: atom_id res chain seq x y z
N MET A 1 -4.27 -1.52 20.87
CA MET A 1 -3.01 -1.92 21.53
C MET A 1 -2.55 -3.32 21.13
N GLN A 2 -3.35 -4.37 21.32
CA GLN A 2 -3.01 -5.76 21.00
C GLN A 2 -2.53 -6.02 19.55
N TRP A 3 -3.17 -5.42 18.54
CA TRP A 3 -2.83 -5.64 17.13
C TRP A 3 -1.50 -5.00 16.72
N ARG A 4 -1.20 -3.79 17.23
CA ARG A 4 0.08 -3.13 17.05
C ARG A 4 1.22 -3.97 17.63
N GLU A 5 1.02 -4.55 18.80
CA GLU A 5 1.98 -5.45 19.45
C GLU A 5 2.30 -6.68 18.60
N ARG A 6 1.28 -7.29 17.94
CA ARG A 6 1.50 -8.40 17.00
C ARG A 6 2.36 -7.99 15.80
N VAL A 7 2.19 -6.76 15.32
CA VAL A 7 3.04 -6.23 14.23
C VAL A 7 4.46 -6.02 14.73
N HIS A 8 4.63 -5.43 15.91
CA HIS A 8 5.94 -5.22 16.53
C HIS A 8 6.70 -6.55 16.74
N GLN A 9 6.04 -7.58 17.23
CA GLN A 9 6.67 -8.91 17.39
C GLN A 9 7.19 -9.48 16.06
N LYS A 10 6.50 -9.23 14.94
CA LYS A 10 6.94 -9.66 13.61
C LYS A 10 7.99 -8.74 13.00
N TYR A 11 7.92 -7.45 13.30
CA TYR A 11 8.79 -6.40 12.77
C TYR A 11 9.27 -5.50 13.93
N PRO A 12 10.19 -5.99 14.78
CA PRO A 12 10.62 -5.25 15.98
C PRO A 12 11.40 -3.97 15.64
N GLU A 13 12.03 -3.94 14.48
CA GLU A 13 12.79 -2.79 14.00
C GLU A 13 12.43 -2.44 12.57
N PHE A 14 12.10 -1.17 12.33
CA PHE A 14 11.73 -0.65 11.01
C PHE A 14 12.80 -0.94 9.95
N TRP A 15 14.08 -0.75 10.28
CA TRP A 15 15.18 -0.89 9.32
C TRP A 15 15.44 -2.34 8.86
N ASN A 16 14.93 -3.32 9.59
CA ASN A 16 14.96 -4.74 9.21
C ASN A 16 13.86 -5.12 8.22
N ILE A 17 12.89 -4.23 7.97
CA ILE A 17 11.85 -4.45 6.96
C ILE A 17 12.48 -4.45 5.58
N ARG A 18 12.15 -5.48 4.76
CA ARG A 18 12.72 -5.69 3.42
C ARG A 18 12.42 -4.53 2.48
N ILE A 19 13.40 -4.21 1.61
CA ILE A 19 13.24 -3.18 0.59
C ILE A 19 12.73 -3.79 -0.71
N VAL A 20 11.70 -3.19 -1.28
CA VAL A 20 11.17 -3.46 -2.61
C VAL A 20 11.57 -2.31 -3.53
N LYS A 21 12.19 -2.60 -4.68
CA LYS A 21 12.75 -1.58 -5.57
C LYS A 21 11.74 -0.99 -6.55
N LYS A 22 10.73 -1.76 -6.96
CA LYS A 22 9.75 -1.33 -7.97
C LYS A 22 8.37 -1.91 -7.67
N ARG A 23 7.34 -1.05 -7.66
CA ARG A 23 5.95 -1.40 -7.39
C ARG A 23 5.37 -2.39 -8.40
N LEU A 24 5.47 -2.10 -9.70
CA LEU A 24 4.87 -2.94 -10.74
C LEU A 24 5.38 -4.40 -10.74
N PRO A 25 6.69 -4.71 -10.76
CA PRO A 25 7.15 -6.10 -10.64
C PRO A 25 6.70 -6.79 -9.35
N PHE A 26 6.56 -6.03 -8.25
CA PHE A 26 6.05 -6.56 -6.99
C PHE A 26 4.58 -6.97 -7.12
N ILE A 27 3.73 -6.11 -7.71
CA ILE A 27 2.32 -6.43 -8.00
C ILE A 27 2.22 -7.67 -8.87
N LEU A 28 2.96 -7.71 -10.00
CA LEU A 28 2.93 -8.82 -10.95
C LEU A 28 3.34 -10.17 -10.34
N LYS A 29 4.23 -10.16 -9.34
CA LYS A 29 4.59 -11.36 -8.57
C LYS A 29 3.42 -11.90 -7.73
N HIS A 30 2.55 -11.01 -7.26
CA HIS A 30 1.40 -11.37 -6.43
C HIS A 30 0.11 -11.57 -7.23
N LEU A 31 0.11 -11.23 -8.52
CA LEU A 31 -1.05 -11.28 -9.40
C LEU A 31 -1.02 -12.53 -10.28
N LYS A 32 -2.12 -13.28 -10.27
CA LYS A 32 -2.34 -14.42 -11.16
C LYS A 32 -3.17 -13.99 -12.37
N ASP A 33 -3.01 -14.71 -13.46
CA ASP A 33 -3.81 -14.48 -14.65
C ASP A 33 -5.30 -14.83 -14.39
N GLY A 34 -6.21 -14.07 -14.98
CA GLY A 34 -7.65 -14.23 -14.78
C GLY A 34 -8.23 -13.64 -13.47
N GLU A 35 -7.39 -13.15 -12.56
CA GLU A 35 -7.87 -12.54 -11.31
C GLU A 35 -8.63 -11.22 -11.56
N ALA A 36 -9.60 -10.94 -10.68
CA ALA A 36 -10.29 -9.66 -10.61
C ALA A 36 -9.49 -8.70 -9.74
N VAL A 37 -9.17 -7.53 -10.30
CA VAL A 37 -8.34 -6.51 -9.66
C VAL A 37 -9.13 -5.20 -9.60
N LEU A 38 -9.20 -4.59 -8.43
CA LEU A 38 -9.69 -3.23 -8.23
C LEU A 38 -8.53 -2.32 -7.85
N GLU A 39 -8.41 -1.18 -8.50
CA GLU A 39 -7.54 -0.09 -8.07
C GLU A 39 -8.39 1.05 -7.51
N ILE A 40 -8.17 1.37 -6.23
CA ILE A 40 -8.81 2.49 -5.51
C ILE A 40 -7.84 3.66 -5.49
N GLY A 41 -8.30 4.85 -5.91
CA GLY A 41 -7.44 6.02 -6.13
C GLY A 41 -6.62 5.84 -7.42
N ALA A 42 -7.29 5.44 -8.51
CA ALA A 42 -6.64 5.04 -9.76
C ALA A 42 -6.17 6.21 -10.62
N PHE A 43 -6.50 7.44 -10.26
CA PHE A 43 -6.14 8.67 -10.95
C PHE A 43 -6.28 8.56 -12.49
N ASP A 44 -5.16 8.53 -13.24
CA ASP A 44 -5.15 8.44 -14.71
C ASP A 44 -5.25 7.01 -15.27
N ARG A 45 -5.38 5.98 -14.43
CA ARG A 45 -5.42 4.54 -14.75
C ARG A 45 -4.15 3.98 -15.40
N GLU A 46 -3.05 4.75 -15.47
CA GLU A 46 -1.79 4.29 -16.12
C GLU A 46 -1.29 2.97 -15.55
N LEU A 47 -1.37 2.78 -14.23
CA LEU A 47 -0.92 1.55 -13.60
C LEU A 47 -1.75 0.34 -14.05
N GLY A 48 -3.07 0.47 -14.12
CA GLY A 48 -3.96 -0.57 -14.60
C GLY A 48 -3.66 -0.99 -16.03
N GLU A 49 -3.46 -0.02 -16.92
CA GLU A 49 -3.09 -0.30 -18.32
C GLU A 49 -1.71 -0.99 -18.42
N ARG A 50 -0.76 -0.59 -17.60
CA ARG A 50 0.54 -1.27 -17.54
C ARG A 50 0.42 -2.70 -17.01
N ILE A 51 -0.42 -2.95 -16.01
CA ILE A 51 -0.66 -4.30 -15.50
C ILE A 51 -1.29 -5.17 -16.58
N LYS A 52 -2.31 -4.67 -17.29
CA LYS A 52 -2.95 -5.37 -18.43
C LYS A 52 -1.95 -5.73 -19.53
N GLY A 53 -0.97 -4.88 -19.81
CA GLY A 53 0.10 -5.16 -20.75
C GLY A 53 0.93 -6.41 -20.39
N TYR A 54 1.05 -6.76 -19.10
CA TYR A 54 1.76 -7.96 -18.63
C TYR A 54 0.82 -9.14 -18.31
N ARG A 55 -0.44 -8.87 -18.03
CA ARG A 55 -1.48 -9.83 -17.62
C ARG A 55 -2.79 -9.52 -18.37
N PRO A 56 -2.91 -9.89 -19.65
CA PRO A 56 -4.01 -9.45 -20.52
C PRO A 56 -5.37 -10.04 -20.11
N HIS A 57 -5.39 -11.13 -19.35
CA HIS A 57 -6.64 -11.82 -18.97
C HIS A 57 -7.18 -11.43 -17.59
N ILE A 58 -6.58 -10.44 -16.90
CA ILE A 58 -7.17 -9.93 -15.64
C ILE A 58 -8.45 -9.14 -15.92
N ARG A 59 -9.35 -9.16 -14.95
CA ARG A 59 -10.53 -8.31 -14.91
C ARG A 59 -10.21 -7.08 -14.06
N TYR A 60 -9.72 -6.04 -14.69
CA TYR A 60 -9.36 -4.79 -14.01
C TYR A 60 -10.52 -3.82 -13.96
N LYS A 61 -10.76 -3.27 -12.78
CA LYS A 61 -11.68 -2.18 -12.48
C LYS A 61 -10.96 -1.07 -11.73
N SER A 62 -11.43 0.15 -11.88
CA SER A 62 -10.87 1.33 -11.24
C SER A 62 -11.94 2.13 -10.50
N MET A 63 -11.55 2.73 -9.41
CA MET A 63 -12.37 3.66 -8.62
C MET A 63 -11.54 4.91 -8.31
N ASP A 64 -12.12 6.07 -8.54
CA ASP A 64 -11.59 7.36 -8.08
C ASP A 64 -12.74 8.34 -7.84
N ILE A 65 -12.58 9.23 -6.86
CA ILE A 65 -13.54 10.30 -6.57
C ILE A 65 -13.34 11.52 -7.49
N ASP A 66 -12.18 11.63 -8.16
CA ASP A 66 -11.89 12.72 -9.09
C ASP A 66 -12.58 12.44 -10.43
N PRO A 67 -13.53 13.29 -10.89
CA PRO A 67 -14.25 13.09 -12.14
C PRO A 67 -13.43 13.43 -13.40
N THR A 68 -12.18 13.85 -13.25
CA THR A 68 -11.31 14.22 -14.37
C THR A 68 -11.09 13.06 -15.33
N TYR A 69 -11.03 11.85 -14.81
CA TYR A 69 -10.88 10.62 -15.61
C TYR A 69 -12.11 9.71 -15.43
N SER A 70 -12.40 8.93 -16.45
CA SER A 70 -13.50 7.96 -16.40
C SER A 70 -13.08 6.69 -15.65
N HIS A 71 -13.80 6.37 -14.59
CA HIS A 71 -13.60 5.17 -13.77
C HIS A 71 -14.81 4.25 -13.83
N ASP A 72 -14.62 3.00 -13.39
CA ASP A 72 -15.70 2.03 -13.30
C ASP A 72 -16.66 2.34 -12.14
N TYR A 73 -16.12 2.99 -11.08
CA TYR A 73 -16.86 3.44 -9.89
C TYR A 73 -16.40 4.83 -9.48
N ALA A 74 -17.33 5.67 -9.06
CA ALA A 74 -17.06 7.00 -8.51
C ALA A 74 -16.98 6.99 -6.97
N SER A 75 -17.47 5.94 -6.32
CA SER A 75 -17.43 5.80 -4.87
C SER A 75 -17.31 4.33 -4.43
N LEU A 76 -16.94 4.12 -3.17
CA LEU A 76 -16.84 2.77 -2.58
C LEU A 76 -18.21 2.10 -2.41
N GLU A 77 -19.27 2.89 -2.26
CA GLU A 77 -20.64 2.42 -2.05
C GLU A 77 -21.20 1.76 -3.32
N GLU A 78 -20.74 2.17 -4.50
CA GLU A 78 -21.15 1.60 -5.79
C GLU A 78 -20.59 0.19 -6.04
N ILE A 79 -19.61 -0.24 -5.23
CA ILE A 79 -18.92 -1.51 -5.43
C ILE A 79 -19.70 -2.63 -4.78
N GLU A 80 -20.40 -3.43 -5.60
CA GLU A 80 -21.17 -4.61 -5.17
C GLU A 80 -20.44 -5.94 -5.45
N GLU A 81 -19.46 -5.93 -6.37
CA GLU A 81 -18.69 -7.14 -6.73
C GLU A 81 -17.47 -7.38 -5.83
N THR A 82 -16.89 -8.56 -5.92
CA THR A 82 -15.73 -8.97 -5.12
C THR A 82 -14.50 -9.19 -5.98
N PHE A 83 -13.31 -8.97 -5.37
CA PHE A 83 -12.03 -8.95 -6.06
C PHE A 83 -11.04 -9.94 -5.43
N ASP A 84 -10.13 -10.45 -6.26
CA ASP A 84 -9.02 -11.28 -5.84
C ASP A 84 -7.85 -10.43 -5.31
N MET A 85 -7.70 -9.22 -5.87
CA MET A 85 -6.68 -8.25 -5.46
C MET A 85 -7.26 -6.83 -5.46
N ILE A 86 -6.93 -6.08 -4.41
CA ILE A 86 -7.21 -4.64 -4.35
C ILE A 86 -5.88 -3.90 -4.27
N LEU A 87 -5.74 -2.83 -5.05
CA LEU A 87 -4.59 -1.94 -5.09
C LEU A 87 -5.02 -0.58 -4.52
N LEU A 88 -4.20 -0.02 -3.62
CA LEU A 88 -4.46 1.25 -2.95
C LEU A 88 -3.14 1.99 -2.74
N PHE A 89 -2.82 2.98 -3.59
CA PHE A 89 -1.50 3.62 -3.58
C PHE A 89 -1.59 5.11 -3.25
N GLU A 90 -0.99 5.49 -2.11
CA GLU A 90 -0.96 6.87 -1.62
C GLU A 90 -2.39 7.46 -1.53
N VAL A 91 -3.30 6.76 -0.82
CA VAL A 91 -4.71 7.17 -0.64
C VAL A 91 -5.09 7.26 0.83
N ILE A 92 -4.72 6.26 1.65
CA ILE A 92 -5.20 6.14 3.04
C ILE A 92 -4.75 7.31 3.93
N GLU A 93 -3.62 7.93 3.62
CA GLU A 93 -3.09 9.10 4.31
C GLU A 93 -3.91 10.38 4.13
N HIS A 94 -4.71 10.45 3.07
CA HIS A 94 -5.62 11.58 2.79
C HIS A 94 -6.94 11.49 3.56
N LEU A 95 -7.12 10.42 4.34
CA LEU A 95 -8.31 10.19 5.13
C LEU A 95 -8.02 10.40 6.61
N ASP A 96 -9.00 10.94 7.34
CA ASP A 96 -8.96 10.88 8.79
C ASP A 96 -9.01 9.42 9.30
N ARG A 97 -8.74 9.21 10.58
CA ARG A 97 -8.62 7.86 11.15
C ARG A 97 -9.88 7.01 11.02
N GLU A 98 -11.06 7.61 11.16
CA GLU A 98 -12.31 6.87 11.07
C GLU A 98 -12.62 6.48 9.63
N LYS A 99 -12.49 7.39 8.68
CA LYS A 99 -12.64 7.10 7.25
C LYS A 99 -11.59 6.09 6.76
N GLY A 100 -10.36 6.20 7.25
CA GLY A 100 -9.32 5.20 6.96
C GLY A 100 -9.69 3.80 7.45
N ARG A 101 -10.31 3.69 8.64
CA ARG A 101 -10.84 2.44 9.18
C ARG A 101 -12.01 1.91 8.36
N GLU A 102 -12.96 2.77 8.01
CA GLU A 102 -14.11 2.43 7.16
C GLU A 102 -13.65 1.92 5.79
N LEU A 103 -12.66 2.57 5.18
CA LEU A 103 -12.04 2.10 3.93
C LEU A 103 -11.45 0.70 4.09
N VAL A 104 -10.68 0.43 5.15
CA VAL A 104 -10.09 -0.89 5.39
C VAL A 104 -11.16 -1.96 5.61
N ARG A 105 -12.25 -1.64 6.32
CA ARG A 105 -13.40 -2.53 6.50
C ARG A 105 -14.09 -2.82 5.17
N LYS A 106 -14.36 -1.80 4.36
CA LYS A 106 -14.96 -1.98 3.03
C LYS A 106 -14.05 -2.81 2.12
N ILE A 107 -12.74 -2.58 2.13
CA ILE A 107 -11.76 -3.42 1.41
C ILE A 107 -11.86 -4.88 1.85
N TYR A 108 -11.98 -5.14 3.17
CA TYR A 108 -12.15 -6.50 3.67
C TYR A 108 -13.45 -7.14 3.16
N GLU A 109 -14.56 -6.40 3.14
CA GLU A 109 -15.86 -6.88 2.65
C GLU A 109 -15.81 -7.30 1.19
N ILE A 110 -15.26 -6.44 0.31
CA ILE A 110 -15.21 -6.64 -1.15
C ILE A 110 -14.04 -7.51 -1.62
N LEU A 111 -13.14 -7.94 -0.73
CA LEU A 111 -12.16 -8.99 -1.05
C LEU A 111 -12.81 -10.37 -0.96
N LYS A 112 -12.52 -11.22 -1.94
CA LYS A 112 -12.85 -12.65 -1.86
C LYS A 112 -12.09 -13.34 -0.73
N PRO A 113 -12.57 -14.48 -0.19
CA PRO A 113 -11.77 -15.34 0.67
C PRO A 113 -10.43 -15.69 0.00
N GLY A 114 -9.33 -15.58 0.73
CA GLY A 114 -7.97 -15.74 0.18
C GLY A 114 -7.47 -14.55 -0.66
N GLY A 115 -8.29 -13.54 -0.88
CA GLY A 115 -7.93 -12.30 -1.57
C GLY A 115 -6.94 -11.45 -0.78
N ARG A 116 -6.37 -10.46 -1.44
CA ARG A 116 -5.33 -9.61 -0.85
C ARG A 116 -5.43 -8.15 -1.28
N VAL A 117 -5.03 -7.26 -0.39
CA VAL A 117 -4.80 -5.85 -0.71
C VAL A 117 -3.31 -5.57 -0.71
N ILE A 118 -2.87 -4.74 -1.65
CA ILE A 118 -1.51 -4.17 -1.71
C ILE A 118 -1.67 -2.66 -1.67
N LEU A 119 -1.10 -2.03 -0.65
CA LEU A 119 -1.17 -0.59 -0.51
C LEU A 119 0.20 0.04 -0.28
N THR A 120 0.30 1.34 -0.56
CA THR A 120 1.39 2.18 -0.08
C THR A 120 0.86 3.42 0.61
N THR A 121 1.65 3.93 1.55
CA THR A 121 1.46 5.22 2.20
C THR A 121 2.84 5.85 2.46
N PRO A 122 2.96 7.20 2.59
CA PRO A 122 4.24 7.84 2.84
C PRO A 122 4.96 7.29 4.07
N ASN A 123 6.26 7.12 3.95
CA ASN A 123 7.11 6.68 5.05
C ASN A 123 7.43 7.86 5.97
N ILE A 124 6.89 7.85 7.17
CA ILE A 124 7.11 8.92 8.16
C ILE A 124 8.56 9.04 8.66
N TYR A 125 9.38 7.99 8.49
CA TYR A 125 10.82 8.04 8.80
C TYR A 125 11.65 8.75 7.72
N THR A 126 11.06 9.07 6.56
CA THR A 126 11.74 9.82 5.51
C THR A 126 11.43 11.31 5.67
N PRO A 127 12.42 12.13 6.03
CA PRO A 127 12.21 13.56 6.25
C PRO A 127 11.48 14.23 5.08
N ALA A 128 10.52 15.04 5.39
CA ALA A 128 9.69 15.81 4.46
C ALA A 128 8.83 14.98 3.47
N GLN A 129 8.82 13.66 3.50
CA GLN A 129 8.02 12.86 2.57
C GLN A 129 6.51 13.02 2.84
N TYR A 130 6.11 12.90 4.11
CA TYR A 130 4.71 13.11 4.52
C TYR A 130 4.28 14.58 4.35
N TRP A 131 5.14 15.53 4.73
CA TRP A 131 4.83 16.95 4.75
C TRP A 131 4.87 17.66 3.38
N LYS A 132 5.15 16.93 2.29
CA LYS A 132 5.14 17.49 0.93
C LYS A 132 3.75 17.83 0.43
N ASP A 133 2.75 17.15 0.94
CA ASP A 133 1.37 17.30 0.53
C ASP A 133 0.53 17.76 1.73
N VAL A 134 -0.11 18.91 1.59
CA VAL A 134 -0.94 19.51 2.64
C VAL A 134 -2.28 18.78 2.82
N SER A 135 -2.66 17.92 1.89
CA SER A 135 -3.89 17.12 1.97
C SER A 135 -3.72 15.83 2.77
N HIS A 136 -2.50 15.53 3.26
CA HIS A 136 -2.28 14.40 4.16
C HIS A 136 -2.85 14.69 5.55
N GLU A 137 -3.79 13.89 6.00
CA GLU A 137 -4.46 14.01 7.30
C GLU A 137 -3.89 13.05 8.35
N THR A 138 -3.59 11.79 7.96
CA THR A 138 -3.17 10.75 8.91
C THR A 138 -1.78 10.19 8.59
N PRO A 139 -0.75 10.49 9.41
CA PRO A 139 0.56 9.84 9.30
C PRO A 139 0.50 8.42 9.89
N TYR A 140 0.72 7.41 9.06
CA TYR A 140 0.72 6.02 9.52
C TYR A 140 2.14 5.54 9.87
N HIS A 141 2.34 5.18 11.14
CA HIS A 141 3.45 4.34 11.53
C HIS A 141 3.21 2.90 11.03
N TYR A 142 4.27 2.19 10.65
CA TYR A 142 4.12 0.83 10.07
C TYR A 142 3.38 -0.15 10.99
N GLU A 143 3.58 -0.04 12.32
CA GLU A 143 2.87 -0.88 13.30
C GLU A 143 1.38 -0.50 13.40
N GLU A 144 1.07 0.80 13.32
CA GLU A 144 -0.32 1.27 13.35
C GLU A 144 -1.06 0.87 12.08
N LEU A 145 -0.41 1.02 10.91
CA LEU A 145 -0.96 0.58 9.63
C LEU A 145 -1.25 -0.92 9.64
N GLY A 146 -0.25 -1.74 10.00
CA GLY A 146 -0.43 -3.18 10.08
C GLY A 146 -1.46 -3.60 11.15
N GLY A 147 -1.46 -2.91 12.29
CA GLY A 147 -2.43 -3.11 13.37
C GLY A 147 -3.85 -2.81 12.96
N LEU A 148 -4.07 -1.76 12.16
CA LEU A 148 -5.36 -1.39 11.59
C LEU A 148 -5.93 -2.55 10.76
N PHE A 149 -5.17 -3.08 9.79
CA PHE A 149 -5.62 -4.19 8.96
C PHE A 149 -5.92 -5.46 9.78
N LEU A 150 -5.06 -5.81 10.73
CA LEU A 150 -5.31 -6.95 11.61
C LEU A 150 -6.57 -6.76 12.48
N SER A 151 -6.87 -5.53 12.90
CA SER A 151 -8.08 -5.23 13.70
C SER A 151 -9.37 -5.37 12.92
N GLU A 152 -9.33 -5.13 11.61
CA GLU A 152 -10.47 -5.28 10.71
C GLU A 152 -10.61 -6.70 10.12
N GLY A 153 -9.85 -7.69 10.64
CA GLY A 153 -10.06 -9.10 10.37
C GLY A 153 -9.08 -9.75 9.38
N PHE A 154 -8.12 -9.01 8.84
CA PHE A 154 -7.09 -9.60 7.99
C PHE A 154 -6.26 -10.63 8.77
N GLN A 155 -6.02 -11.80 8.19
CA GLN A 155 -5.30 -12.89 8.88
C GLN A 155 -3.80 -12.66 8.94
N SER A 156 -3.25 -12.07 7.90
CA SER A 156 -1.80 -11.85 7.81
C SER A 156 -1.49 -10.52 7.12
N ILE A 157 -0.37 -9.93 7.56
CA ILE A 157 0.24 -8.77 6.92
C ILE A 157 1.69 -9.04 6.59
N GLU A 158 2.15 -8.44 5.51
CA GLU A 158 3.56 -8.34 5.14
C GLU A 158 3.90 -6.87 4.90
N LEU A 159 5.00 -6.40 5.51
CA LEU A 159 5.46 -5.03 5.37
C LEU A 159 6.75 -4.98 4.58
N TYR A 160 6.87 -3.94 3.76
CA TYR A 160 8.03 -3.65 2.94
C TYR A 160 8.29 -2.16 2.92
N ARG A 161 9.54 -1.78 2.67
CA ARG A 161 9.95 -0.41 2.39
C ARG A 161 10.08 -0.24 0.88
N LEU A 162 9.32 0.69 0.27
CA LEU A 162 9.35 0.89 -1.18
C LEU A 162 10.41 1.93 -1.56
N PHE A 163 11.32 1.53 -2.44
CA PHE A 163 12.39 2.37 -2.97
C PHE A 163 12.32 2.45 -4.50
N SER A 164 12.20 3.66 -5.05
CA SER A 164 11.98 3.90 -6.49
C SER A 164 13.02 4.85 -7.09
N GLU A 165 14.31 4.67 -6.76
CA GLU A 165 15.37 5.55 -7.28
C GLU A 165 16.40 4.79 -8.10
N PRO A 166 17.26 5.50 -8.89
CA PRO A 166 18.32 4.90 -9.67
C PRO A 166 19.29 4.06 -8.83
N PHE A 167 19.87 3.00 -9.46
CA PHE A 167 20.71 2.02 -8.80
C PHE A 167 21.90 2.63 -8.03
N LEU A 168 22.57 3.64 -8.56
CA LEU A 168 23.71 4.29 -7.89
C LEU A 168 23.31 4.95 -6.57
N ARG A 169 22.14 5.65 -6.53
CA ARG A 169 21.63 6.23 -5.29
C ARG A 169 21.23 5.16 -4.28
N TYR A 170 20.63 4.07 -4.76
CA TYR A 170 20.29 2.93 -3.90
C TYR A 170 21.54 2.35 -3.25
N PHE A 171 22.57 2.04 -4.05
CA PHE A 171 23.83 1.48 -3.55
C PHE A 171 24.44 2.38 -2.48
N PHE A 172 24.61 3.67 -2.77
CA PHE A 172 25.23 4.60 -1.84
C PHE A 172 24.43 4.74 -0.53
N ARG A 173 23.10 4.88 -0.61
CA ARG A 173 22.22 5.03 0.57
C ARG A 173 22.19 3.77 1.43
N VAL A 174 22.10 2.59 0.82
CA VAL A 174 21.99 1.33 1.55
C VAL A 174 23.34 0.89 2.14
N TRP A 175 24.42 1.02 1.37
CA TRP A 175 25.70 0.45 1.78
C TRP A 175 26.61 1.44 2.49
N VAL A 176 26.49 2.73 2.21
CA VAL A 176 27.36 3.77 2.78
C VAL A 176 26.65 4.57 3.86
N CYS A 177 25.44 5.06 3.58
CA CYS A 177 24.74 5.96 4.48
C CYS A 177 23.81 5.26 5.50
N SER A 178 23.53 3.97 5.34
CA SER A 178 22.61 3.23 6.20
C SER A 178 22.93 3.34 7.71
N PRO A 179 24.18 3.20 8.18
CA PRO A 179 24.48 3.37 9.60
C PRO A 179 24.13 4.76 10.12
N LEU A 180 24.39 5.79 9.32
CA LEU A 180 24.06 7.18 9.68
C LEU A 180 22.53 7.40 9.73
N PHE A 181 21.80 6.88 8.75
CA PHE A 181 20.34 6.95 8.75
C PHE A 181 19.74 6.25 9.98
N HIS A 182 20.23 5.07 10.30
CA HIS A 182 19.81 4.35 11.51
C HIS A 182 20.10 5.15 12.79
N PHE A 183 21.31 5.69 12.91
CA PHE A 183 21.70 6.54 14.05
C PHE A 183 20.81 7.78 14.21
N LEU A 184 20.42 8.41 13.09
CA LEU A 184 19.55 9.59 13.07
C LEU A 184 18.05 9.25 13.19
N GLY A 185 17.66 7.98 13.22
CA GLY A 185 16.25 7.57 13.26
C GLY A 185 15.45 7.92 11.99
N ILE A 186 16.12 8.06 10.84
CA ILE A 186 15.52 8.40 9.56
C ILE A 186 15.69 7.29 8.52
N ASP A 187 14.88 7.30 7.47
CA ASP A 187 14.99 6.36 6.35
C ASP A 187 15.10 7.10 5.01
N PHE A 188 15.44 6.37 3.97
CA PHE A 188 15.61 6.86 2.61
C PHE A 188 14.54 6.31 1.64
N THR A 189 13.70 5.39 2.09
CA THR A 189 12.60 4.86 1.27
C THR A 189 11.38 5.77 1.38
N LYS A 190 10.71 6.01 0.25
CA LYS A 190 9.65 7.04 0.20
C LYS A 190 8.34 6.58 0.82
N SER A 191 8.02 5.29 0.67
CA SER A 191 6.73 4.75 1.10
C SER A 191 6.91 3.43 1.85
N ILE A 192 5.99 3.17 2.75
CA ILE A 192 5.74 1.85 3.32
C ILE A 192 4.78 1.12 2.37
N LEU A 193 5.08 -0.14 2.05
CA LEU A 193 4.20 -1.00 1.29
C LEU A 193 3.68 -2.11 2.22
N LEU A 194 2.39 -2.30 2.26
CA LEU A 194 1.73 -3.35 3.02
C LEU A 194 0.98 -4.29 2.08
N VAL A 195 1.09 -5.59 2.33
CA VAL A 195 0.23 -6.63 1.77
C VAL A 195 -0.56 -7.23 2.90
N ALA A 196 -1.89 -7.18 2.83
CA ALA A 196 -2.76 -7.87 3.79
C ALA A 196 -3.63 -8.90 3.09
N ARG A 197 -3.86 -10.05 3.74
CA ARG A 197 -4.65 -11.17 3.18
C ARG A 197 -5.89 -11.42 4.02
N LYS A 198 -7.01 -11.58 3.33
CA LYS A 198 -8.25 -12.10 3.89
C LYS A 198 -8.16 -13.63 3.99
N GLY A 199 -8.63 -14.20 5.08
CA GLY A 199 -8.73 -15.64 5.26
C GLY A 199 -9.78 -16.30 4.42
#